data_90c1c1e41882707fb2992900a948626b
#
_entry.id   90c1c1e41882707fb2992900a948626b
#
_cell.length_a   1.000
_cell.length_b   1.000
_cell.length_c   1.000
_cell.angle_alpha   90.00
_cell.angle_beta   90.00
_cell.angle_gamma   90.00
#
_symmetry.space_group_name_H-M   'P 1'
#
loop_
_entity.id
_entity.type
_entity.pdbx_description
1 polymer ?
#
loop_
_entity_poly.entity_id
_entity_poly.type
_entity_poly.pdbx_seq_one_letter_code
_entity_poly.pdbx_strand_id
1 'polypeptide(L)'
;MRLLLVEDNPDLADAIVRRMRRSGHAVDWQADGLAAASVLRYQSFDLVVLDIGLPKLDGLRVLAGMRERGDSTPVLMLTARDGIEDRVQALDVGADDYLGKPFDFREFEARCRVLLRRARGQASEVVQIGGFQFDNAAHRVSLDGEAIELPNREYRLLEILVGRLGQVVGKDEIGNGLFGFDDEAGPNAIELYVGRLRKKLAGAPLRITTVRGVGYLLEASDGSGDADG
;
A
#
# COMPACT_ATOMS: atom_id res chain seq x y z
N MET A 1 1.57 -1.60 0.80
CA MET A 1 0.24 -0.97 0.81
C MET A 1 -0.82 -2.01 0.60
N ARG A 2 -1.95 -1.83 1.24
CA ARG A 2 -3.07 -2.75 1.11
C ARG A 2 -4.12 -2.17 0.17
N LEU A 3 -4.42 -2.89 -0.89
CA LEU A 3 -5.36 -2.50 -1.93
C LEU A 3 -6.60 -3.37 -1.87
N LEU A 4 -7.76 -2.76 -2.08
CA LEU A 4 -8.98 -3.49 -2.42
C LEU A 4 -9.19 -3.39 -3.93
N LEU A 5 -9.27 -4.53 -4.61
CA LEU A 5 -9.71 -4.63 -5.98
C LEU A 5 -11.17 -5.10 -6.01
N VAL A 6 -12.03 -4.38 -6.72
CA VAL A 6 -13.43 -4.77 -6.94
C VAL A 6 -13.66 -4.88 -8.44
N GLU A 7 -13.78 -6.10 -8.92
CA GLU A 7 -13.82 -6.45 -10.34
C GLU A 7 -14.56 -7.78 -10.50
N ASP A 8 -15.56 -7.84 -11.34
CA ASP A 8 -16.40 -9.04 -11.54
C ASP A 8 -15.81 -10.02 -12.57
N ASN A 9 -14.91 -9.54 -13.44
CA ASN A 9 -14.19 -10.40 -14.38
C ASN A 9 -13.01 -11.07 -13.68
N PRO A 10 -13.03 -12.41 -13.47
CA PRO A 10 -11.99 -13.12 -12.71
C PRO A 10 -10.63 -13.12 -13.41
N ASP A 11 -10.59 -13.14 -14.75
CA ASP A 11 -9.33 -13.16 -15.50
C ASP A 11 -8.60 -11.82 -15.37
N LEU A 12 -9.32 -10.71 -15.46
CA LEU A 12 -8.77 -9.37 -15.26
C LEU A 12 -8.36 -9.17 -13.80
N ALA A 13 -9.20 -9.59 -12.86
CA ALA A 13 -8.91 -9.51 -11.43
C ALA A 13 -7.61 -10.25 -11.09
N ASP A 14 -7.46 -11.50 -11.55
CA ASP A 14 -6.28 -12.30 -11.32
C ASP A 14 -5.01 -11.67 -11.94
N ALA A 15 -5.11 -11.11 -13.14
CA ALA A 15 -4.00 -10.38 -13.77
C ALA A 15 -3.58 -9.15 -12.95
N ILE A 16 -4.51 -8.35 -12.46
CA ILE A 16 -4.25 -7.18 -11.61
C ILE A 16 -3.64 -7.62 -10.29
N VAL A 17 -4.26 -8.59 -9.59
CA VAL A 17 -3.79 -9.11 -8.30
C VAL A 17 -2.35 -9.60 -8.38
N ARG A 18 -2.05 -10.47 -9.36
CA ARG A 18 -0.67 -10.97 -9.56
C ARG A 18 0.32 -9.84 -9.78
N ARG A 19 -0.06 -8.83 -10.56
CA ARG A 19 0.83 -7.73 -10.87
C ARG A 19 1.10 -6.85 -9.66
N MET A 20 0.06 -6.46 -8.94
CA MET A 20 0.18 -5.63 -7.75
C MET A 20 0.91 -6.36 -6.61
N ARG A 21 0.68 -7.67 -6.45
CA ARG A 21 1.44 -8.49 -5.49
C ARG A 21 2.93 -8.58 -5.84
N ARG A 22 3.30 -8.65 -7.13
CA ARG A 22 4.71 -8.57 -7.57
C ARG A 22 5.35 -7.24 -7.23
N SER A 23 4.59 -6.16 -7.29
CA SER A 23 5.03 -4.81 -6.86
C SER A 23 5.03 -4.63 -5.34
N GLY A 24 4.83 -5.70 -4.55
CA GLY A 24 4.92 -5.72 -3.09
C GLY A 24 3.66 -5.25 -2.36
N HIS A 25 2.53 -5.09 -3.05
CA HIS A 25 1.27 -4.72 -2.41
C HIS A 25 0.51 -5.95 -1.90
N ALA A 26 -0.16 -5.81 -0.74
CA ALA A 26 -1.21 -6.72 -0.34
C ALA A 26 -2.48 -6.36 -1.13
N VAL A 27 -3.14 -7.37 -1.71
CA VAL A 27 -4.33 -7.14 -2.54
C VAL A 27 -5.42 -8.09 -2.12
N ASP A 28 -6.54 -7.51 -1.70
CA ASP A 28 -7.79 -8.21 -1.43
C ASP A 28 -8.73 -8.01 -2.63
N TRP A 29 -9.42 -9.06 -3.03
CA TRP A 29 -10.33 -9.03 -4.19
C TRP A 29 -11.76 -9.31 -3.77
N GLN A 30 -12.69 -8.54 -4.35
CA GLN A 30 -14.13 -8.74 -4.26
C GLN A 30 -14.73 -8.75 -5.67
N ALA A 31 -15.64 -9.68 -5.94
CA ALA A 31 -16.24 -9.87 -7.24
C ALA A 31 -17.57 -9.09 -7.43
N ASP A 32 -18.05 -8.40 -6.41
CA ASP A 32 -19.30 -7.63 -6.47
C ASP A 32 -19.33 -6.45 -5.51
N GLY A 33 -20.17 -5.47 -5.82
CA GLY A 33 -20.25 -4.22 -5.07
C GLY A 33 -20.82 -4.37 -3.65
N LEU A 34 -21.70 -5.34 -3.38
CA LEU A 34 -22.24 -5.56 -2.02
C LEU A 34 -21.15 -6.13 -1.09
N ALA A 35 -20.37 -7.09 -1.58
CA ALA A 35 -19.23 -7.64 -0.85
C ALA A 35 -18.19 -6.54 -0.57
N ALA A 36 -17.87 -5.71 -1.58
CA ALA A 36 -16.98 -4.57 -1.41
C ALA A 36 -17.48 -3.58 -0.37
N ALA A 37 -18.76 -3.18 -0.45
CA ALA A 37 -19.36 -2.25 0.52
C ALA A 37 -19.35 -2.80 1.94
N SER A 38 -19.50 -4.12 2.12
CA SER A 38 -19.40 -4.78 3.42
C SER A 38 -17.97 -4.71 3.97
N VAL A 39 -16.98 -5.08 3.17
CA VAL A 39 -15.56 -5.07 3.59
C VAL A 39 -15.10 -3.66 3.95
N LEU A 40 -15.47 -2.65 3.15
CA LEU A 40 -15.12 -1.24 3.36
C LEU A 40 -15.72 -0.60 4.63
N ARG A 41 -16.65 -1.28 5.31
CA ARG A 41 -17.19 -0.82 6.60
C ARG A 41 -16.28 -1.19 7.78
N TYR A 42 -15.51 -2.27 7.65
CA TYR A 42 -14.78 -2.86 8.76
C TYR A 42 -13.27 -2.91 8.54
N GLN A 43 -12.82 -2.68 7.31
CA GLN A 43 -11.43 -2.79 6.92
C GLN A 43 -10.95 -1.49 6.26
N SER A 44 -9.71 -1.10 6.57
CA SER A 44 -9.06 0.05 5.95
C SER A 44 -8.12 -0.39 4.83
N PHE A 45 -8.10 0.39 3.76
CA PHE A 45 -7.24 0.19 2.61
C PHE A 45 -6.48 1.47 2.28
N ASP A 46 -5.33 1.33 1.64
CA ASP A 46 -4.55 2.48 1.16
C ASP A 46 -5.05 2.97 -0.21
N LEU A 47 -5.72 2.09 -0.98
CA LEU A 47 -6.29 2.38 -2.29
C LEU A 47 -7.43 1.40 -2.58
N VAL A 48 -8.50 1.88 -3.17
CA VAL A 48 -9.56 1.06 -3.75
C VAL A 48 -9.50 1.18 -5.27
N VAL A 49 -9.42 0.06 -5.97
CA VAL A 49 -9.59 -0.05 -7.42
C VAL A 49 -10.98 -0.62 -7.66
N LEU A 50 -11.86 0.13 -8.32
CA LEU A 50 -13.29 -0.12 -8.31
C LEU A 50 -13.87 -0.07 -9.73
N ASP A 51 -14.37 -1.21 -10.22
CA ASP A 51 -15.13 -1.21 -11.46
C ASP A 51 -16.49 -0.54 -11.27
N ILE A 52 -16.95 0.18 -12.28
CA ILE A 52 -18.29 0.79 -12.29
C ILE A 52 -19.35 -0.29 -12.49
N GLY A 53 -19.18 -1.19 -13.46
CA GLY A 53 -20.17 -2.14 -13.94
C GLY A 53 -20.35 -3.39 -13.07
N LEU A 54 -20.29 -3.26 -11.75
CA LEU A 54 -20.34 -4.39 -10.81
C LEU A 54 -21.75 -4.98 -10.67
N PRO A 55 -21.86 -6.30 -10.46
CA PRO A 55 -23.11 -6.92 -10.09
C PRO A 55 -23.54 -6.56 -8.66
N LYS A 56 -24.81 -6.71 -8.36
CA LYS A 56 -25.51 -6.48 -7.08
C LYS A 56 -25.53 -5.03 -6.62
N LEU A 57 -24.39 -4.30 -6.64
CA LEU A 57 -24.29 -2.89 -6.32
C LEU A 57 -23.29 -2.24 -7.26
N ASP A 58 -23.73 -1.24 -8.01
CA ASP A 58 -22.90 -0.47 -8.94
C ASP A 58 -21.75 0.23 -8.21
N GLY A 59 -20.59 0.32 -8.87
CA GLY A 59 -19.38 0.88 -8.28
C GLY A 59 -19.51 2.35 -7.87
N LEU A 60 -20.29 3.16 -8.60
CA LEU A 60 -20.56 4.56 -8.21
C LEU A 60 -21.33 4.63 -6.89
N ARG A 61 -22.25 3.68 -6.64
CA ARG A 61 -22.96 3.60 -5.37
C ARG A 61 -22.07 3.12 -4.23
N VAL A 62 -21.13 2.23 -4.50
CA VAL A 62 -20.10 1.85 -3.51
C VAL A 62 -19.27 3.07 -3.12
N LEU A 63 -18.80 3.85 -4.11
CA LEU A 63 -18.03 5.07 -3.90
C LEU A 63 -18.84 6.12 -3.13
N ALA A 64 -20.08 6.38 -3.53
CA ALA A 64 -20.96 7.32 -2.82
C ALA A 64 -21.12 6.93 -1.35
N GLY A 65 -21.36 5.67 -1.06
CA GLY A 65 -21.45 5.18 0.31
C GLY A 65 -20.13 5.29 1.10
N MET A 66 -18.96 5.23 0.47
CA MET A 66 -17.68 5.53 1.12
C MET A 66 -17.62 7.01 1.52
N ARG A 67 -17.90 7.91 0.59
CA ARG A 67 -17.83 9.37 0.80
C ARG A 67 -18.87 9.86 1.82
N GLU A 68 -20.08 9.33 1.81
CA GLU A 68 -21.13 9.61 2.80
C GLU A 68 -20.70 9.27 4.24
N ARG A 69 -19.85 8.25 4.42
CA ARG A 69 -19.29 7.89 5.73
C ARG A 69 -18.03 8.68 6.10
N GLY A 70 -17.60 9.62 5.28
CA GLY A 70 -16.36 10.37 5.48
C GLY A 70 -15.09 9.56 5.17
N ASP A 71 -15.21 8.42 4.48
CA ASP A 71 -14.06 7.63 4.05
C ASP A 71 -13.36 8.34 2.88
N SER A 72 -12.16 8.84 3.14
CA SER A 72 -11.31 9.55 2.19
C SER A 72 -10.28 8.64 1.49
N THR A 73 -10.39 7.32 1.62
CA THR A 73 -9.54 6.38 0.91
C THR A 73 -9.55 6.69 -0.58
N PRO A 74 -8.39 6.83 -1.24
CA PRO A 74 -8.34 7.09 -2.68
C PRO A 74 -9.00 5.99 -3.47
N VAL A 75 -9.71 6.37 -4.53
CA VAL A 75 -10.42 5.45 -5.41
C VAL A 75 -10.01 5.67 -6.86
N LEU A 76 -9.48 4.62 -7.49
CA LEU A 76 -9.30 4.51 -8.93
C LEU A 76 -10.49 3.78 -9.54
N MET A 77 -11.31 4.49 -10.31
CA MET A 77 -12.42 3.86 -11.02
C MET A 77 -11.93 3.17 -12.29
N LEU A 78 -12.35 1.92 -12.49
CA LEU A 78 -12.23 1.24 -13.77
C LEU A 78 -13.56 1.35 -14.51
N THR A 79 -13.52 1.61 -15.81
CA THR A 79 -14.74 1.78 -16.60
C THR A 79 -14.59 1.23 -18.01
N ALA A 80 -15.59 0.50 -18.47
CA ALA A 80 -15.76 0.14 -19.89
C ALA A 80 -16.47 1.25 -20.69
N ARG A 81 -16.90 2.32 -20.01
CA ARG A 81 -17.65 3.42 -20.60
C ARG A 81 -16.71 4.55 -20.99
N ASP A 82 -16.59 4.81 -22.30
CA ASP A 82 -15.72 5.86 -22.83
C ASP A 82 -16.38 7.25 -22.85
N GLY A 83 -17.61 7.38 -22.34
CA GLY A 83 -18.35 8.63 -22.30
C GLY A 83 -17.71 9.66 -21.38
N ILE A 84 -17.60 10.92 -21.86
CA ILE A 84 -17.18 12.05 -21.05
C ILE A 84 -18.10 12.22 -19.82
N GLU A 85 -19.40 11.96 -20.00
CA GLU A 85 -20.41 12.08 -18.96
C GLU A 85 -20.19 11.09 -17.79
N ASP A 86 -19.85 9.83 -18.09
CA ASP A 86 -19.56 8.82 -17.05
C ASP A 86 -18.31 9.19 -16.24
N ARG A 87 -17.30 9.78 -16.89
CA ARG A 87 -16.08 10.25 -16.22
C ARG A 87 -16.34 11.43 -15.30
N VAL A 88 -17.13 12.40 -15.78
CA VAL A 88 -17.54 13.57 -14.98
C VAL A 88 -18.35 13.10 -13.78
N GLN A 89 -19.30 12.19 -13.97
CA GLN A 89 -20.12 11.65 -12.88
C GLN A 89 -19.26 10.95 -11.81
N ALA A 90 -18.26 10.13 -12.22
CA ALA A 90 -17.38 9.46 -11.28
C ALA A 90 -16.55 10.45 -10.42
N LEU A 91 -16.05 11.53 -11.05
CA LEU A 91 -15.30 12.57 -10.35
C LEU A 91 -16.21 13.38 -9.42
N ASP A 92 -17.43 13.72 -9.85
CA ASP A 92 -18.40 14.46 -9.04
C ASP A 92 -18.84 13.66 -7.79
N VAL A 93 -18.93 12.33 -7.90
CA VAL A 93 -19.20 11.43 -6.76
C VAL A 93 -18.00 11.34 -5.81
N GLY A 94 -16.81 11.75 -6.26
CA GLY A 94 -15.61 11.82 -5.42
C GLY A 94 -14.56 10.75 -5.72
N ALA A 95 -14.50 10.24 -6.97
CA ALA A 95 -13.35 9.45 -7.42
C ALA A 95 -12.10 10.31 -7.51
N ASP A 96 -10.95 9.74 -7.21
CA ASP A 96 -9.66 10.45 -7.27
C ASP A 96 -8.99 10.35 -8.64
N ASP A 97 -9.28 9.28 -9.38
CA ASP A 97 -8.86 9.10 -10.77
C ASP A 97 -9.75 8.03 -11.45
N TYR A 98 -9.62 7.91 -12.77
CA TYR A 98 -10.32 6.88 -13.55
C TYR A 98 -9.39 6.29 -14.63
N LEU A 99 -9.71 5.06 -15.08
CA LEU A 99 -8.98 4.36 -16.13
C LEU A 99 -9.98 3.57 -17.02
N GLY A 100 -9.98 3.87 -18.31
CA GLY A 100 -10.84 3.21 -19.29
C GLY A 100 -10.34 1.80 -19.63
N LYS A 101 -11.25 0.83 -19.72
CA LYS A 101 -11.00 -0.52 -20.23
C LYS A 101 -11.18 -0.54 -21.76
N PRO A 102 -10.28 -1.21 -22.53
CA PRO A 102 -9.05 -1.89 -22.10
C PRO A 102 -7.91 -0.91 -21.82
N PHE A 103 -7.06 -1.22 -20.87
CA PHE A 103 -5.95 -0.36 -20.44
C PHE A 103 -4.58 -1.08 -20.50
N ASP A 104 -3.51 -0.28 -20.63
CA ASP A 104 -2.15 -0.77 -20.44
C ASP A 104 -1.85 -0.89 -18.94
N PHE A 105 -1.32 -2.04 -18.50
CA PHE A 105 -0.96 -2.27 -17.11
C PHE A 105 0.09 -1.27 -16.57
N ARG A 106 0.94 -0.71 -17.44
CA ARG A 106 1.92 0.32 -17.05
C ARG A 106 1.21 1.62 -16.65
N GLU A 107 0.13 1.98 -17.38
CA GLU A 107 -0.71 3.13 -17.04
C GLU A 107 -1.44 2.88 -15.72
N PHE A 108 -2.05 1.71 -15.57
CA PHE A 108 -2.71 1.29 -14.34
C PHE A 108 -1.78 1.43 -13.12
N GLU A 109 -0.57 0.85 -13.19
CA GLU A 109 0.41 0.94 -12.11
C GLU A 109 0.86 2.39 -11.83
N ALA A 110 1.04 3.21 -12.88
CA ALA A 110 1.41 4.61 -12.71
C ALA A 110 0.33 5.41 -11.97
N ARG A 111 -0.95 5.20 -12.30
CA ARG A 111 -2.08 5.85 -11.61
C ARG A 111 -2.19 5.38 -10.17
N CYS A 112 -2.09 4.07 -9.90
CA CYS A 112 -2.06 3.54 -8.54
C CYS A 112 -0.94 4.18 -7.71
N ARG A 113 0.28 4.30 -8.24
CA ARG A 113 1.39 4.98 -7.53
C ARG A 113 1.07 6.43 -7.19
N VAL A 114 0.47 7.19 -8.12
CA VAL A 114 0.10 8.60 -7.88
C VAL A 114 -0.93 8.71 -6.77
N LEU A 115 -1.96 7.87 -6.78
CA LEU A 115 -3.02 7.88 -5.77
C LEU A 115 -2.50 7.48 -4.39
N LEU A 116 -1.73 6.39 -4.32
CA LEU A 116 -1.11 5.93 -3.09
C LEU A 116 -0.15 6.98 -2.48
N ARG A 117 0.53 7.77 -3.32
CA ARG A 117 1.36 8.89 -2.90
C ARG A 117 0.53 10.01 -2.26
N ARG A 118 -0.59 10.40 -2.90
CA ARG A 118 -1.49 11.46 -2.39
C ARG A 118 -2.11 11.09 -1.05
N ALA A 119 -2.51 9.83 -0.86
CA ALA A 119 -3.10 9.33 0.38
C ALA A 119 -2.23 9.53 1.62
N ARG A 120 -0.92 9.58 1.45
CA ARG A 120 0.05 9.72 2.54
C ARG A 120 0.30 11.17 2.99
N GLY A 121 -0.44 12.15 2.44
CA GLY A 121 -0.31 13.55 2.86
C GLY A 121 1.09 14.12 2.68
N GLN A 122 1.75 13.73 1.62
CA GLN A 122 3.00 14.24 1.06
C GLN A 122 3.89 15.13 1.91
N ALA A 123 4.80 14.50 2.62
CA ALA A 123 6.11 15.07 2.82
C ALA A 123 7.13 14.13 2.15
N SER A 124 7.98 14.67 1.31
CA SER A 124 9.21 14.08 0.75
C SER A 124 9.13 12.59 0.30
N GLU A 125 9.16 12.40 -1.00
CA GLU A 125 9.37 11.08 -1.65
C GLU A 125 10.69 10.42 -1.20
N VAL A 126 11.58 11.22 -0.62
CA VAL A 126 12.90 10.84 -0.16
C VAL A 126 13.05 11.16 1.33
N VAL A 127 13.23 10.14 2.14
CA VAL A 127 13.64 10.27 3.53
C VAL A 127 15.15 10.10 3.60
N GLN A 128 15.85 11.11 4.10
CA GLN A 128 17.30 11.08 4.26
C GLN A 128 17.69 11.24 5.74
N ILE A 129 18.51 10.33 6.23
CA ILE A 129 19.03 10.34 7.60
C ILE A 129 20.51 9.96 7.53
N GLY A 130 21.39 10.95 7.74
CA GLY A 130 22.82 10.75 7.49
C GLY A 130 23.07 10.26 6.06
N GLY A 131 23.81 9.18 5.90
CA GLY A 131 24.07 8.53 4.61
C GLY A 131 22.93 7.65 4.10
N PHE A 132 21.91 7.36 4.93
CA PHE A 132 20.75 6.55 4.53
C PHE A 132 19.76 7.38 3.73
N GLN A 133 19.29 6.82 2.61
CA GLN A 133 18.28 7.41 1.75
C GLN A 133 17.21 6.36 1.39
N PHE A 134 15.96 6.72 1.63
CA PHE A 134 14.79 5.96 1.22
C PHE A 134 13.98 6.78 0.23
N ASP A 135 14.03 6.40 -1.05
CA ASP A 135 13.29 7.02 -2.14
C ASP A 135 12.10 6.14 -2.52
N ASN A 136 10.93 6.55 -2.03
CA ASN A 136 9.70 5.79 -2.27
C ASN A 136 9.22 5.88 -3.72
N ALA A 137 9.48 7.01 -4.40
CA ALA A 137 9.06 7.21 -5.78
C ALA A 137 9.89 6.35 -6.75
N ALA A 138 11.20 6.28 -6.51
CA ALA A 138 12.11 5.44 -7.29
C ALA A 138 12.13 3.97 -6.83
N HIS A 139 11.41 3.63 -5.73
CA HIS A 139 11.46 2.29 -5.09
C HIS A 139 12.88 1.87 -4.75
N ARG A 140 13.67 2.79 -4.18
CA ARG A 140 15.10 2.63 -3.95
C ARG A 140 15.47 2.91 -2.50
N VAL A 141 16.40 2.11 -2.00
CA VAL A 141 17.05 2.32 -0.70
C VAL A 141 18.55 2.34 -0.91
N SER A 142 19.24 3.29 -0.29
CA SER A 142 20.70 3.36 -0.36
C SER A 142 21.31 3.81 0.98
N LEU A 143 22.58 3.45 1.19
CA LEU A 143 23.42 3.90 2.28
C LEU A 143 24.74 4.39 1.70
N ASP A 144 25.10 5.64 1.97
CA ASP A 144 26.30 6.30 1.44
C ASP A 144 26.43 6.22 -0.10
N GLY A 145 25.27 6.25 -0.79
CA GLY A 145 25.17 6.13 -2.25
C GLY A 145 25.14 4.70 -2.78
N GLU A 146 25.44 3.69 -1.97
CA GLU A 146 25.38 2.28 -2.34
C GLU A 146 23.95 1.75 -2.19
N ALA A 147 23.45 1.06 -3.23
CA ALA A 147 22.09 0.53 -3.21
C ALA A 147 21.94 -0.64 -2.25
N ILE A 148 20.92 -0.61 -1.41
CA ILE A 148 20.51 -1.74 -0.58
C ILE A 148 19.37 -2.49 -1.29
N GLU A 149 19.66 -3.70 -1.76
CA GLU A 149 18.64 -4.55 -2.38
C GLU A 149 17.72 -5.17 -1.33
N LEU A 150 16.44 -4.81 -1.39
CA LEU A 150 15.39 -5.34 -0.54
C LEU A 150 14.37 -6.12 -1.36
N PRO A 151 14.09 -7.40 -1.05
CA PRO A 151 12.92 -8.08 -1.55
C PRO A 151 11.64 -7.32 -1.19
N ASN A 152 10.60 -7.42 -2.01
CA ASN A 152 9.38 -6.62 -1.90
C ASN A 152 8.77 -6.58 -0.49
N ARG A 153 8.75 -7.69 0.25
CA ARG A 153 8.21 -7.74 1.63
C ARG A 153 9.08 -6.97 2.62
N GLU A 154 10.41 -7.03 2.47
CA GLU A 154 11.36 -6.28 3.32
C GLU A 154 11.30 -4.78 2.99
N TYR A 155 11.24 -4.42 1.70
CA TYR A 155 11.04 -3.04 1.28
C TYR A 155 9.73 -2.48 1.85
N ARG A 156 8.66 -3.24 1.75
CA ARG A 156 7.35 -2.85 2.25
C ARG A 156 7.33 -2.65 3.76
N LEU A 157 7.98 -3.54 4.52
CA LEU A 157 8.14 -3.38 5.96
C LEU A 157 8.90 -2.07 6.28
N LEU A 158 10.01 -1.82 5.57
CA LEU A 158 10.77 -0.58 5.73
C LEU A 158 9.92 0.64 5.41
N GLU A 159 9.15 0.61 4.34
CA GLU A 159 8.25 1.69 3.95
C GLU A 159 7.21 2.01 5.03
N ILE A 160 6.60 0.98 5.65
CA ILE A 160 5.65 1.15 6.76
C ILE A 160 6.34 1.83 7.95
N LEU A 161 7.54 1.36 8.30
CA LEU A 161 8.29 1.90 9.43
C LEU A 161 8.83 3.31 9.19
N VAL A 162 9.33 3.61 7.97
CA VAL A 162 9.78 4.95 7.57
C VAL A 162 8.63 5.95 7.58
N GLY A 163 7.44 5.54 7.13
CA GLY A 163 6.23 6.37 7.16
C GLY A 163 5.76 6.72 8.58
N ARG A 164 6.30 6.05 9.61
CA ARG A 164 6.02 6.24 11.04
C ARG A 164 7.30 6.43 11.84
N LEU A 165 8.32 7.04 11.23
CA LEU A 165 9.61 7.28 11.88
C LEU A 165 9.43 7.93 13.25
N GLY A 166 10.08 7.37 14.28
CA GLY A 166 9.95 7.82 15.67
C GLY A 166 8.65 7.40 16.38
N GLN A 167 7.81 6.59 15.74
CA GLN A 167 6.56 6.09 16.33
C GLN A 167 6.53 4.56 16.34
N VAL A 168 5.86 3.99 17.34
CA VAL A 168 5.67 2.54 17.42
C VAL A 168 4.58 2.11 16.44
N VAL A 169 4.90 1.15 15.58
CA VAL A 169 3.96 0.54 14.65
C VAL A 169 3.55 -0.83 15.20
N GLY A 170 2.25 -1.04 15.38
CA GLY A 170 1.69 -2.28 15.91
C GLY A 170 1.88 -3.46 14.93
N LYS A 171 1.99 -4.69 15.50
CA LYS A 171 2.10 -5.90 14.66
C LYS A 171 0.92 -6.10 13.73
N ASP A 172 -0.28 -5.76 14.16
CA ASP A 172 -1.49 -5.86 13.32
C ASP A 172 -1.46 -4.87 12.15
N GLU A 173 -1.00 -3.63 12.39
CA GLU A 173 -0.81 -2.63 11.33
C GLU A 173 0.24 -3.10 10.30
N ILE A 174 1.37 -3.64 10.78
CA ILE A 174 2.39 -4.23 9.92
C ILE A 174 1.82 -5.41 9.14
N GLY A 175 1.13 -6.33 9.81
CA GLY A 175 0.50 -7.49 9.20
C GLY A 175 -0.48 -7.11 8.08
N ASN A 176 -1.40 -6.19 8.37
CA ASN A 176 -2.35 -5.66 7.40
C ASN A 176 -1.67 -4.98 6.20
N GLY A 177 -0.54 -4.32 6.41
CA GLY A 177 0.23 -3.70 5.33
C GLY A 177 1.07 -4.68 4.49
N LEU A 178 1.44 -5.84 5.05
CA LEU A 178 2.30 -6.83 4.40
C LEU A 178 1.51 -7.97 3.74
N PHE A 179 0.34 -8.34 4.29
CA PHE A 179 -0.41 -9.53 3.92
C PHE A 179 -1.85 -9.17 3.52
N GLY A 180 -2.37 -9.81 2.47
CA GLY A 180 -3.80 -9.79 2.12
C GLY A 180 -4.58 -10.88 2.86
N PHE A 181 -5.91 -10.93 2.66
CA PHE A 181 -6.78 -11.92 3.31
C PHE A 181 -6.37 -13.38 3.03
N ASP A 182 -5.88 -13.66 1.80
CA ASP A 182 -5.52 -15.00 1.36
C ASP A 182 -4.03 -15.32 1.57
N ASP A 183 -3.25 -14.39 2.15
CA ASP A 183 -1.84 -14.63 2.41
C ASP A 183 -1.69 -15.49 3.68
N GLU A 184 -1.24 -16.73 3.55
CA GLU A 184 -0.84 -17.57 4.68
C GLU A 184 0.43 -17.00 5.33
N ALA A 185 0.29 -15.97 6.13
CA ALA A 185 1.38 -15.46 6.95
C ALA A 185 1.62 -16.41 8.13
N GLY A 186 2.74 -17.09 8.15
CA GLY A 186 3.14 -17.85 9.32
C GLY A 186 3.22 -16.95 10.57
N PRO A 187 3.00 -17.51 11.79
CA PRO A 187 2.89 -16.72 13.03
C PRO A 187 4.12 -15.85 13.34
N ASN A 188 5.29 -16.14 12.77
CA ASN A 188 6.53 -15.40 12.97
C ASN A 188 7.04 -14.70 11.69
N ALA A 189 6.17 -14.47 10.72
CA ALA A 189 6.60 -13.89 9.43
C ALA A 189 7.15 -12.46 9.59
N ILE A 190 6.51 -11.64 10.44
CA ILE A 190 6.94 -10.27 10.69
C ILE A 190 8.32 -10.26 11.35
N GLU A 191 8.53 -11.09 12.37
CA GLU A 191 9.80 -11.25 13.08
C GLU A 191 10.94 -11.63 12.12
N LEU A 192 10.66 -12.52 11.18
CA LEU A 192 11.61 -12.95 10.17
C LEU A 192 12.03 -11.78 9.27
N TYR A 193 11.06 -11.01 8.77
CA TYR A 193 11.35 -9.84 7.93
C TYR A 193 12.06 -8.72 8.70
N VAL A 194 11.69 -8.47 9.95
CA VAL A 194 12.40 -7.53 10.83
C VAL A 194 13.84 -7.97 11.04
N GLY A 195 14.09 -9.24 11.32
CA GLY A 195 15.43 -9.79 11.48
C GLY A 195 16.30 -9.65 10.22
N ARG A 196 15.73 -9.89 9.05
CA ARG A 196 16.42 -9.69 7.76
C ARG A 196 16.71 -8.22 7.48
N LEU A 197 15.71 -7.35 7.73
CA LEU A 197 15.85 -5.92 7.51
C LEU A 197 16.92 -5.32 8.42
N ARG A 198 16.97 -5.71 9.71
CA ARG A 198 18.03 -5.31 10.63
C ARG A 198 19.44 -5.64 10.11
N LYS A 199 19.61 -6.85 9.54
CA LYS A 199 20.90 -7.26 8.97
C LYS A 199 21.28 -6.41 7.76
N LYS A 200 20.33 -6.06 6.90
CA LYS A 200 20.58 -5.25 5.71
C LYS A 200 20.79 -3.77 5.99
N LEU A 201 20.20 -3.28 7.07
CA LEU A 201 20.40 -1.91 7.55
C LEU A 201 21.57 -1.78 8.55
N ALA A 202 22.37 -2.84 8.71
CA ALA A 202 23.56 -2.76 9.57
C ALA A 202 24.51 -1.68 9.06
N GLY A 203 24.91 -0.75 9.95
CA GLY A 203 25.73 0.42 9.60
C GLY A 203 24.94 1.64 9.15
N ALA A 204 23.63 1.53 8.87
CA ALA A 204 22.79 2.69 8.63
C ALA A 204 22.53 3.46 9.94
N PRO A 205 22.39 4.81 9.89
CA PRO A 205 22.05 5.63 11.04
C PRO A 205 20.57 5.47 11.45
N LEU A 206 20.12 4.22 11.52
CA LEU A 206 18.76 3.80 11.83
C LEU A 206 18.77 2.54 12.69
N ARG A 207 17.84 2.47 13.64
CA ARG A 207 17.64 1.30 14.47
C ARG A 207 16.17 0.87 14.45
N ILE A 208 15.93 -0.43 14.27
CA ILE A 208 14.60 -1.03 14.45
C ILE A 208 14.57 -1.65 15.84
N THR A 209 13.84 -1.02 16.76
CA THR A 209 13.67 -1.49 18.14
C THR A 209 12.39 -2.31 18.28
N THR A 210 12.43 -3.40 19.03
CA THR A 210 11.23 -4.19 19.36
C THR A 210 10.59 -3.62 20.63
N VAL A 211 9.35 -3.19 20.53
CA VAL A 211 8.52 -2.81 21.68
C VAL A 211 7.69 -4.03 22.08
N ARG A 212 8.11 -4.71 23.16
CA ARG A 212 7.51 -5.98 23.57
C ARG A 212 5.98 -5.86 23.77
N GLY A 213 5.25 -6.80 23.17
CA GLY A 213 3.79 -6.85 23.27
C GLY A 213 3.06 -5.84 22.40
N VAL A 214 3.74 -4.90 21.73
CA VAL A 214 3.14 -3.83 20.92
C VAL A 214 3.52 -3.96 19.45
N GLY A 215 4.83 -3.83 19.12
CA GLY A 215 5.26 -3.80 17.73
C GLY A 215 6.73 -3.41 17.57
N TYR A 216 6.99 -2.56 16.58
CA TYR A 216 8.34 -2.13 16.21
C TYR A 216 8.40 -0.61 16.04
N LEU A 217 9.56 -0.06 16.38
CA LEU A 217 9.89 1.36 16.26
C LEU A 217 11.12 1.49 15.36
N LEU A 218 11.03 2.34 14.33
CA LEU A 218 12.19 2.79 13.55
C LEU A 218 12.58 4.16 14.06
N GLU A 219 13.82 4.32 14.47
CA GLU A 219 14.37 5.58 14.98
C GLU A 219 15.73 5.88 14.36
N ALA A 220 16.09 7.16 14.29
CA ALA A 220 17.45 7.56 13.96
C ALA A 220 18.37 7.12 15.10
N SER A 221 19.52 6.52 14.76
CA SER A 221 20.58 6.22 15.71
C SER A 221 21.72 7.19 15.50
N ASP A 222 22.08 7.92 16.52
CA ASP A 222 23.34 8.66 16.53
C ASP A 222 24.45 7.62 16.41
N GLY A 223 25.25 7.66 15.35
CA GLY A 223 26.25 6.66 14.95
C GLY A 223 27.34 6.30 15.98
N SER A 224 27.04 6.36 17.27
CA SER A 224 27.87 5.86 18.36
C SER A 224 27.51 4.39 18.59
N GLY A 225 28.32 3.49 18.00
CA GLY A 225 28.22 2.06 18.22
C GLY A 225 28.21 1.68 19.69
N ASP A 226 27.15 1.02 20.12
CA ASP A 226 27.23 0.10 21.24
C ASP A 226 27.89 -1.21 20.78
N ALA A 227 29.20 -1.23 20.83
CA ALA A 227 29.95 -2.44 21.04
C ALA A 227 29.87 -2.74 22.55
N ASP A 228 28.83 -3.46 22.98
CA ASP A 228 28.88 -4.15 24.26
C ASP A 228 27.83 -5.27 24.35
N GLY A 229 28.35 -6.51 24.71
CA GLY A 229 27.62 -7.57 25.36
C GLY A 229 27.03 -8.68 24.51
#